data_eae4c7e687c46e12f6839e33e06bf420
#
_entry.id   eae4c7e687c46e12f6839e33e06bf420
#
_cell.length_a   1.000
_cell.length_b   1.000
_cell.length_c   1.000
_cell.angle_alpha   90.00
_cell.angle_beta   90.00
_cell.angle_gamma   90.00
#
_symmetry.space_group_name_H-M   'P 1'
#
loop_
_entity.id
_entity.type
_entity.pdbx_description
1 polymer ?
#
loop_
_entity_poly.entity_id
_entity_poly.type
_entity_poly.pdbx_seq_one_letter_code
_entity_poly.pdbx_strand_id
1 'polypeptide(L)'
;MRNENTSEAENHPQSNLIPHSTFHIPQNNSPEAQIERLLVQAIVRDGEKVIYEGIETEDGQTINLTVAQYIAYDLGLDGLSFHDDRYNQILSEAAAHSGEDGFKAEEYFKRHPDIAISSLAADLAIDRHQLTPGFQPKEREGGLRQRVLHLVLDFRMDIIEKRLKEIQAQLKTVGSDMERMKQLLEEFRDTQQIRDALARQLGNDVIR
;
A
#
# COMPACT_ATOMS: atom_id res chain seq x y z
N MET A 1 -26.00 -24.10 -74.78
CA MET A 1 -26.44 -24.90 -73.65
C MET A 1 -26.05 -24.17 -72.41
N ARG A 2 -27.09 -23.74 -71.66
CA ARG A 2 -26.97 -22.98 -70.42
C ARG A 2 -26.62 -23.87 -69.29
N ASN A 3 -25.77 -23.39 -68.33
CA ASN A 3 -25.76 -23.85 -66.96
C ASN A 3 -25.67 -22.65 -66.08
N GLU A 4 -26.78 -22.37 -65.46
CA GLU A 4 -26.93 -21.46 -64.33
C GLU A 4 -26.51 -22.24 -63.10
N ASN A 5 -25.63 -21.66 -62.30
CA ASN A 5 -25.33 -22.17 -60.95
C ASN A 5 -25.58 -21.04 -59.95
N THR A 6 -26.73 -21.14 -59.32
CA THR A 6 -27.18 -20.33 -58.20
C THR A 6 -26.41 -20.76 -56.96
N SER A 7 -25.58 -19.89 -56.38
CA SER A 7 -25.01 -20.10 -55.06
C SER A 7 -25.80 -19.32 -54.05
N GLU A 8 -26.50 -20.05 -53.19
CA GLU A 8 -27.15 -19.54 -52.01
C GLU A 8 -26.09 -19.01 -51.00
N ALA A 9 -26.25 -17.74 -50.62
CA ALA A 9 -25.47 -17.12 -49.58
C ALA A 9 -26.09 -17.46 -48.25
N GLU A 10 -25.48 -18.34 -47.48
CA GLU A 10 -25.80 -18.57 -46.08
C GLU A 10 -25.39 -17.38 -45.22
N ASN A 11 -26.40 -16.75 -44.63
CA ASN A 11 -26.33 -15.64 -43.76
C ASN A 11 -25.97 -16.15 -42.33
N HIS A 12 -24.70 -16.10 -41.95
CA HIS A 12 -24.29 -16.38 -40.58
C HIS A 12 -24.53 -15.13 -39.72
N PRO A 13 -25.22 -15.27 -38.58
CA PRO A 13 -25.36 -14.14 -37.62
C PRO A 13 -24.00 -13.82 -37.02
N GLN A 14 -23.54 -12.59 -37.22
CA GLN A 14 -22.38 -12.01 -36.52
C GLN A 14 -22.67 -11.98 -35.03
N SER A 15 -21.97 -12.81 -34.29
CA SER A 15 -21.92 -12.72 -32.83
C SER A 15 -21.27 -11.39 -32.45
N ASN A 16 -22.04 -10.51 -31.83
CA ASN A 16 -21.56 -9.31 -31.18
C ASN A 16 -20.56 -9.69 -30.07
N LEU A 17 -19.28 -9.69 -30.41
CA LEU A 17 -18.21 -9.69 -29.43
C LEU A 17 -18.26 -8.36 -28.68
N ILE A 18 -18.79 -8.41 -27.46
CA ILE A 18 -18.64 -7.32 -26.48
C ILE A 18 -17.14 -7.14 -26.27
N PRO A 19 -16.58 -5.95 -26.54
CA PRO A 19 -15.17 -5.72 -26.24
C PRO A 19 -15.01 -5.82 -24.73
N HIS A 20 -14.29 -6.85 -24.27
CA HIS A 20 -13.79 -6.92 -22.90
C HIS A 20 -12.87 -5.71 -22.71
N SER A 21 -13.42 -4.69 -22.11
CA SER A 21 -12.66 -3.53 -21.64
C SER A 21 -11.73 -4.02 -20.54
N THR A 22 -10.54 -4.43 -20.93
CA THR A 22 -9.45 -4.69 -19.99
C THR A 22 -9.05 -3.32 -19.43
N PHE A 23 -9.61 -2.95 -18.29
CA PHE A 23 -9.08 -1.88 -17.48
C PHE A 23 -7.67 -2.29 -17.03
N HIS A 24 -6.68 -1.97 -17.84
CA HIS A 24 -5.30 -2.02 -17.42
C HIS A 24 -5.08 -0.82 -16.49
N ILE A 25 -5.16 -1.07 -15.18
CA ILE A 25 -4.60 -0.16 -14.19
C ILE A 25 -3.09 -0.26 -14.41
N PRO A 26 -2.39 0.84 -14.77
CA PRO A 26 -0.94 0.82 -14.90
C PRO A 26 -0.37 0.43 -13.53
N GLN A 27 0.17 -0.78 -13.43
CA GLN A 27 0.91 -1.18 -12.25
C GLN A 27 2.23 -0.42 -12.31
N ASN A 28 2.33 0.63 -11.50
CA ASN A 28 3.60 1.27 -11.25
C ASN A 28 4.45 0.26 -10.46
N ASN A 29 5.39 -0.40 -11.13
CA ASN A 29 6.25 -1.45 -10.57
C ASN A 29 7.45 -0.88 -9.82
N SER A 30 7.41 0.37 -9.38
CA SER A 30 8.46 0.89 -8.52
C SER A 30 8.43 0.18 -7.16
N PRO A 31 9.58 -0.01 -6.49
CA PRO A 31 9.63 -0.60 -5.15
C PRO A 31 8.72 0.14 -4.15
N GLU A 32 8.69 1.47 -4.24
CA GLU A 32 7.84 2.34 -3.41
C GLU A 32 6.35 2.01 -3.58
N ALA A 33 5.89 1.92 -4.83
CA ALA A 33 4.50 1.58 -5.14
C ALA A 33 4.14 0.16 -4.65
N GLN A 34 5.12 -0.74 -4.57
CA GLN A 34 4.90 -2.09 -4.03
C GLN A 34 4.71 -2.07 -2.51
N ILE A 35 5.47 -1.26 -1.77
CA ILE A 35 5.33 -1.17 -0.31
C ILE A 35 4.01 -0.50 0.07
N GLU A 36 3.65 0.61 -0.59
CA GLU A 36 2.33 1.23 -0.39
C GLU A 36 1.20 0.22 -0.64
N ARG A 37 1.30 -0.53 -1.74
CA ARG A 37 0.32 -1.56 -2.08
C ARG A 37 0.23 -2.65 -1.01
N LEU A 38 1.34 -3.10 -0.42
CA LEU A 38 1.36 -4.11 0.64
C LEU A 38 0.74 -3.57 1.94
N LEU A 39 0.98 -2.30 2.28
CA LEU A 39 0.33 -1.65 3.42
C LEU A 39 -1.18 -1.59 3.23
N VAL A 40 -1.64 -1.12 2.06
CA VAL A 40 -3.07 -1.03 1.77
C VAL A 40 -3.70 -2.42 1.68
N GLN A 41 -2.99 -3.43 1.19
CA GLN A 41 -3.43 -4.82 1.25
C GLN A 41 -3.64 -5.30 2.70
N ALA A 42 -2.73 -4.95 3.61
CA ALA A 42 -2.90 -5.28 5.02
C ALA A 42 -4.10 -4.57 5.64
N ILE A 43 -4.36 -3.31 5.26
CA ILE A 43 -5.54 -2.56 5.70
C ILE A 43 -6.84 -3.20 5.20
N VAL A 44 -6.90 -3.55 3.91
CA VAL A 44 -8.11 -4.15 3.33
C VAL A 44 -8.40 -5.54 3.92
N ARG A 45 -7.39 -6.36 4.19
CA ARG A 45 -7.55 -7.75 4.64
C ARG A 45 -7.68 -7.91 6.15
N ASP A 46 -7.01 -7.06 6.88
CA ASP A 46 -6.79 -7.23 8.32
C ASP A 46 -7.06 -5.93 9.11
N GLY A 47 -7.64 -4.90 8.47
CA GLY A 47 -7.75 -3.53 9.01
C GLY A 47 -8.43 -3.44 10.37
N GLU A 48 -9.42 -4.29 10.62
CA GLU A 48 -10.18 -4.35 11.88
C GLU A 48 -9.49 -5.18 12.97
N LYS A 49 -8.44 -5.94 12.64
CA LYS A 49 -7.78 -6.80 13.64
C LYS A 49 -6.94 -5.98 14.61
N VAL A 50 -7.15 -6.24 15.88
CA VAL A 50 -6.37 -5.60 16.96
C VAL A 50 -4.95 -6.15 16.95
N ILE A 51 -3.95 -5.26 16.93
CA ILE A 51 -2.52 -5.60 16.97
C ILE A 51 -1.81 -5.02 18.21
N TYR A 52 -2.44 -4.08 18.88
CA TYR A 52 -2.01 -3.60 20.19
C TYR A 52 -3.20 -3.57 21.15
N GLU A 53 -3.02 -4.16 22.29
CA GLU A 53 -4.01 -4.18 23.37
C GLU A 53 -3.50 -3.43 24.60
N GLY A 54 -4.40 -2.74 25.28
CA GLY A 54 -4.11 -2.15 26.58
C GLY A 54 -3.09 -1.03 26.58
N ILE A 55 -3.06 -0.19 25.51
CA ILE A 55 -2.18 0.98 25.48
C ILE A 55 -2.77 2.06 26.39
N GLU A 56 -1.99 2.50 27.38
CA GLU A 56 -2.36 3.66 28.21
C GLU A 56 -2.11 4.95 27.42
N THR A 57 -3.15 5.78 27.32
CA THR A 57 -3.04 7.14 26.76
C THR A 57 -2.61 8.14 27.85
N GLU A 58 -2.18 9.33 27.46
CA GLU A 58 -1.79 10.40 28.38
C GLU A 58 -2.92 10.77 29.37
N ASP A 59 -4.17 10.57 28.97
CA ASP A 59 -5.36 10.81 29.80
C ASP A 59 -5.69 9.64 30.76
N GLY A 60 -4.82 8.62 30.82
CA GLY A 60 -5.00 7.44 31.68
C GLY A 60 -6.09 6.47 31.19
N GLN A 61 -6.54 6.60 29.94
CA GLN A 61 -7.46 5.65 29.31
C GLN A 61 -6.67 4.50 28.68
N THR A 62 -7.27 3.33 28.65
CA THR A 62 -6.71 2.18 27.96
C THR A 62 -7.40 1.98 26.62
N ILE A 63 -6.64 1.96 25.54
CA ILE A 63 -7.14 1.77 24.19
C ILE A 63 -6.51 0.55 23.53
N ASN A 64 -7.23 -0.02 22.57
CA ASN A 64 -6.72 -1.02 21.66
C ASN A 64 -6.55 -0.38 20.28
N LEU A 65 -5.49 -0.73 19.57
CA LEU A 65 -5.29 -0.26 18.21
C LEU A 65 -5.43 -1.42 17.22
N THR A 66 -6.26 -1.21 16.23
CA THR A 66 -6.37 -2.09 15.08
C THR A 66 -5.25 -1.83 14.08
N VAL A 67 -5.10 -2.70 13.07
CA VAL A 67 -4.14 -2.51 11.98
C VAL A 67 -4.33 -1.14 11.31
N ALA A 68 -5.57 -0.80 10.95
CA ALA A 68 -5.85 0.47 10.27
C ALA A 68 -5.58 1.68 11.15
N GLN A 69 -6.00 1.64 12.41
CA GLN A 69 -5.74 2.71 13.38
C GLN A 69 -4.26 2.89 13.67
N TYR A 70 -3.51 1.79 13.80
CA TYR A 70 -2.06 1.86 14.01
C TYR A 70 -1.35 2.52 12.81
N ILE A 71 -1.64 2.08 11.59
CA ILE A 71 -1.03 2.65 10.38
C ILE A 71 -1.39 4.14 10.25
N ALA A 72 -2.67 4.50 10.45
CA ALA A 72 -3.11 5.89 10.39
C ALA A 72 -2.43 6.77 11.44
N TYR A 73 -2.29 6.28 12.66
CA TYR A 73 -1.60 6.97 13.75
C TYR A 73 -0.12 7.17 13.43
N ASP A 74 0.56 6.10 13.04
CA ASP A 74 2.00 6.11 12.75
C ASP A 74 2.36 7.06 11.60
N LEU A 75 1.64 6.98 10.48
CA LEU A 75 1.86 7.90 9.36
C LEU A 75 1.49 9.34 9.71
N GLY A 76 0.43 9.52 10.51
CA GLY A 76 -0.03 10.84 10.95
C GLY A 76 0.98 11.58 11.82
N LEU A 77 1.81 10.90 12.61
CA LEU A 77 2.84 11.52 13.47
C LEU A 77 3.82 12.38 12.67
N ASP A 78 4.16 11.98 11.45
CA ASP A 78 5.11 12.69 10.58
C ASP A 78 4.43 13.34 9.36
N GLY A 79 3.09 13.35 9.33
CA GLY A 79 2.32 13.90 8.20
C GLY A 79 2.55 13.14 6.89
N LEU A 80 2.85 11.84 6.96
CA LEU A 80 3.05 10.99 5.80
C LEU A 80 1.71 10.56 5.20
N SER A 81 1.68 10.39 3.90
CA SER A 81 0.53 9.91 3.13
C SER A 81 0.99 9.06 1.96
N PHE A 82 0.10 8.22 1.44
CA PHE A 82 0.33 7.47 0.22
C PHE A 82 0.28 8.38 -1.01
N HIS A 83 0.95 7.99 -2.07
CA HIS A 83 0.91 8.69 -3.35
C HIS A 83 -0.46 8.62 -4.04
N ASP A 84 -1.16 7.49 -3.88
CA ASP A 84 -2.48 7.27 -4.48
C ASP A 84 -3.58 7.71 -3.50
N ASP A 85 -4.39 8.68 -3.91
CA ASP A 85 -5.48 9.20 -3.09
C ASP A 85 -6.49 8.13 -2.67
N ARG A 86 -6.68 7.08 -3.47
CA ARG A 86 -7.54 5.94 -3.13
C ARG A 86 -6.99 5.17 -1.93
N TYR A 87 -5.67 5.06 -1.82
CA TYR A 87 -5.00 4.44 -0.68
C TYR A 87 -5.22 5.24 0.60
N ASN A 88 -5.12 6.57 0.50
CA ASN A 88 -5.39 7.47 1.63
C ASN A 88 -6.86 7.39 2.07
N GLN A 89 -7.79 7.30 1.11
CA GLN A 89 -9.21 7.14 1.40
C GLN A 89 -9.47 5.79 2.11
N ILE A 90 -8.92 4.68 1.61
CA ILE A 90 -9.03 3.36 2.24
C ILE A 90 -8.49 3.39 3.67
N LEU A 91 -7.33 4.01 3.90
CA LEU A 91 -6.75 4.12 5.25
C LEU A 91 -7.65 4.93 6.18
N SER A 92 -8.14 6.09 5.72
CA SER A 92 -9.00 6.98 6.51
C SER A 92 -10.31 6.31 6.91
N GLU A 93 -11.00 5.67 5.95
CA GLU A 93 -12.26 4.98 6.22
C GLU A 93 -12.07 3.75 7.10
N ALA A 94 -11.03 2.94 6.83
CA ALA A 94 -10.72 1.78 7.66
C ALA A 94 -10.41 2.19 9.10
N ALA A 95 -9.61 3.22 9.32
CA ALA A 95 -9.27 3.70 10.66
C ALA A 95 -10.52 4.22 11.42
N ALA A 96 -11.44 4.89 10.70
CA ALA A 96 -12.67 5.40 11.28
C ALA A 96 -13.64 4.28 11.73
N HIS A 97 -13.76 3.22 10.91
CA HIS A 97 -14.76 2.16 11.14
C HIS A 97 -14.21 0.92 11.86
N SER A 98 -12.89 0.73 11.94
CA SER A 98 -12.28 -0.50 12.47
C SER A 98 -12.55 -0.76 13.96
N GLY A 99 -13.03 0.22 14.70
CA GLY A 99 -13.48 0.08 16.09
C GLY A 99 -14.95 -0.28 16.23
N GLU A 100 -15.73 -0.34 15.16
CA GLU A 100 -17.15 -0.64 15.18
C GLU A 100 -17.39 -2.15 15.27
N ASP A 101 -18.38 -2.56 16.08
CA ASP A 101 -18.75 -3.95 16.22
C ASP A 101 -19.19 -4.55 14.87
N GLY A 102 -18.56 -5.67 14.50
CA GLY A 102 -18.90 -6.39 13.27
C GLY A 102 -18.33 -5.79 11.99
N PHE A 103 -17.57 -4.70 12.04
CA PHE A 103 -16.88 -4.17 10.86
C PHE A 103 -15.88 -5.20 10.32
N LYS A 104 -15.91 -5.38 9.00
CA LYS A 104 -14.97 -6.20 8.24
C LYS A 104 -14.46 -5.39 7.06
N ALA A 105 -13.20 -4.99 7.11
CA ALA A 105 -12.60 -4.10 6.13
C ALA A 105 -12.71 -4.67 4.70
N GLU A 106 -12.40 -5.96 4.52
CA GLU A 106 -12.47 -6.61 3.20
C GLU A 106 -13.87 -6.57 2.61
N GLU A 107 -14.91 -6.88 3.40
CA GLU A 107 -16.30 -6.86 2.93
C GLU A 107 -16.78 -5.45 2.65
N TYR A 108 -16.41 -4.49 3.51
CA TYR A 108 -16.75 -3.09 3.37
C TYR A 108 -16.20 -2.53 2.06
N PHE A 109 -14.89 -2.66 1.81
CA PHE A 109 -14.26 -2.10 0.62
C PHE A 109 -14.65 -2.82 -0.67
N LYS A 110 -14.88 -4.13 -0.65
CA LYS A 110 -15.42 -4.85 -1.83
C LYS A 110 -16.81 -4.38 -2.25
N ARG A 111 -17.59 -3.84 -1.33
CA ARG A 111 -18.94 -3.31 -1.57
C ARG A 111 -18.97 -1.78 -1.59
N HIS A 112 -17.81 -1.14 -1.64
CA HIS A 112 -17.71 0.31 -1.62
C HIS A 112 -18.44 0.93 -2.82
N PRO A 113 -19.20 2.05 -2.62
CA PRO A 113 -19.98 2.70 -3.69
C PRO A 113 -19.09 3.24 -4.82
N ASP A 114 -17.85 3.64 -4.52
CA ASP A 114 -16.86 3.98 -5.52
C ASP A 114 -16.29 2.72 -6.18
N ILE A 115 -16.52 2.59 -7.49
CA ILE A 115 -16.08 1.44 -8.30
C ILE A 115 -14.54 1.35 -8.32
N ALA A 116 -13.82 2.47 -8.28
CA ALA A 116 -12.37 2.46 -8.28
C ALA A 116 -11.81 1.85 -6.98
N ILE A 117 -12.45 2.15 -5.84
CA ILE A 117 -12.09 1.56 -4.54
C ILE A 117 -12.51 0.10 -4.45
N SER A 118 -13.73 -0.24 -4.85
CA SER A 118 -14.20 -1.63 -4.76
C SER A 118 -13.43 -2.57 -5.68
N SER A 119 -13.07 -2.14 -6.89
CA SER A 119 -12.22 -2.90 -7.81
C SER A 119 -10.81 -3.09 -7.26
N LEU A 120 -10.23 -2.03 -6.68
CA LEU A 120 -8.92 -2.08 -6.04
C LEU A 120 -8.92 -3.02 -4.84
N ALA A 121 -9.93 -2.94 -3.98
CA ALA A 121 -10.09 -3.82 -2.82
C ALA A 121 -10.24 -5.29 -3.23
N ALA A 122 -11.01 -5.58 -4.28
CA ALA A 122 -11.13 -6.92 -4.82
C ALA A 122 -9.78 -7.48 -5.30
N ASP A 123 -8.97 -6.65 -5.99
CA ASP A 123 -7.63 -7.05 -6.45
C ASP A 123 -6.65 -7.25 -5.28
N LEU A 124 -6.72 -6.41 -4.23
CA LEU A 124 -5.89 -6.52 -3.03
C LEU A 124 -6.28 -7.70 -2.14
N ALA A 125 -7.54 -8.11 -2.13
CA ALA A 125 -8.01 -9.25 -1.37
C ALA A 125 -7.53 -10.59 -1.95
N ILE A 126 -7.24 -10.66 -3.25
CA ILE A 126 -6.74 -11.87 -3.91
C ILE A 126 -5.27 -12.10 -3.51
N ASP A 127 -5.02 -13.22 -2.86
CA ASP A 127 -3.65 -13.66 -2.56
C ASP A 127 -3.06 -14.35 -3.79
N ARG A 128 -2.27 -13.62 -4.57
CA ARG A 128 -1.61 -14.17 -5.77
C ARG A 128 -0.64 -15.32 -5.46
N HIS A 129 -0.22 -15.45 -4.19
CA HIS A 129 0.66 -16.53 -3.74
C HIS A 129 -0.07 -17.85 -3.47
N GLN A 130 -1.41 -17.83 -3.33
CA GLN A 130 -2.20 -19.06 -3.16
C GLN A 130 -2.38 -19.87 -4.44
N LEU A 131 -1.97 -19.35 -5.59
CA LEU A 131 -2.08 -20.03 -6.88
C LEU A 131 -1.01 -21.11 -7.08
N THR A 132 -0.03 -21.24 -6.18
CA THR A 132 0.96 -22.33 -6.25
C THR A 132 0.54 -23.45 -5.29
N PRO A 133 0.07 -24.60 -5.81
CA PRO A 133 -0.27 -25.74 -4.96
C PRO A 133 0.97 -26.16 -4.15
N GLY A 134 0.84 -26.15 -2.81
CA GLY A 134 1.92 -26.57 -1.90
C GLY A 134 2.73 -25.44 -1.28
N PHE A 135 2.54 -24.19 -1.65
CA PHE A 135 3.13 -23.06 -0.94
C PHE A 135 2.22 -22.66 0.23
N GLN A 136 2.49 -23.20 1.41
CA GLN A 136 2.04 -22.60 2.65
C GLN A 136 3.05 -21.50 3.00
N PRO A 137 2.67 -20.21 3.03
CA PRO A 137 3.54 -19.20 3.61
C PRO A 137 3.75 -19.65 5.06
N LYS A 138 5.01 -20.01 5.41
CA LYS A 138 5.35 -20.08 6.83
C LYS A 138 4.93 -18.72 7.41
N GLU A 139 3.97 -18.73 8.33
CA GLU A 139 3.73 -17.57 9.17
C GLU A 139 5.10 -17.21 9.74
N ARG A 140 5.65 -16.06 9.29
CA ARG A 140 6.90 -15.57 9.84
C ARG A 140 6.65 -15.44 11.34
N GLU A 141 7.55 -16.01 12.13
CA GLU A 141 7.52 -15.88 13.58
C GLU A 141 7.32 -14.41 13.93
N GLY A 142 6.20 -14.08 14.58
CA GLY A 142 5.84 -12.70 14.92
C GLY A 142 4.41 -12.27 14.56
N GLY A 143 3.70 -13.03 13.73
CA GLY A 143 2.29 -12.79 13.43
C GLY A 143 2.00 -11.50 12.66
N LEU A 144 0.72 -11.11 12.64
CA LEU A 144 0.21 -9.95 11.92
C LEU A 144 0.86 -8.63 12.36
N ARG A 145 1.00 -8.43 13.68
CA ARG A 145 1.62 -7.24 14.25
C ARG A 145 3.02 -6.99 13.69
N GLN A 146 3.89 -8.01 13.73
CA GLN A 146 5.25 -7.89 13.25
C GLN A 146 5.31 -7.57 11.75
N ARG A 147 4.43 -8.21 10.96
CA ARG A 147 4.33 -7.93 9.53
C ARG A 147 3.95 -6.48 9.26
N VAL A 148 2.95 -5.95 9.98
CA VAL A 148 2.51 -4.55 9.80
C VAL A 148 3.60 -3.58 10.22
N LEU A 149 4.27 -3.82 11.36
CA LEU A 149 5.41 -3.01 11.80
C LEU A 149 6.52 -2.94 10.75
N HIS A 150 6.93 -4.08 10.19
CA HIS A 150 7.96 -4.09 9.15
C HIS A 150 7.53 -3.31 7.90
N LEU A 151 6.28 -3.47 7.45
CA LEU A 151 5.79 -2.72 6.29
C LEU A 151 5.79 -1.20 6.51
N VAL A 152 5.43 -0.75 7.71
CA VAL A 152 5.48 0.68 8.07
C VAL A 152 6.92 1.19 8.09
N LEU A 153 7.83 0.42 8.67
CA LEU A 153 9.27 0.79 8.69
C LEU A 153 9.89 0.81 7.30
N ASP A 154 9.54 -0.17 6.44
CA ASP A 154 10.00 -0.20 5.05
C ASP A 154 9.46 1.01 4.27
N PHE A 155 8.19 1.37 4.46
CA PHE A 155 7.60 2.56 3.84
C PHE A 155 8.31 3.85 4.27
N ARG A 156 8.60 4.00 5.56
CA ARG A 156 9.38 5.13 6.07
C ARG A 156 10.79 5.17 5.50
N MET A 157 11.44 4.01 5.40
CA MET A 157 12.78 3.89 4.82
C MET A 157 12.81 4.39 3.38
N ASP A 158 11.84 3.98 2.55
CA ASP A 158 11.74 4.43 1.16
C ASP A 158 11.61 5.95 1.04
N ILE A 159 10.76 6.56 1.88
CA ILE A 159 10.60 8.03 1.89
C ILE A 159 11.91 8.72 2.25
N ILE A 160 12.61 8.22 3.27
CA ILE A 160 13.89 8.79 3.71
C ILE A 160 14.98 8.61 2.66
N GLU A 161 15.05 7.46 2.00
CA GLU A 161 16.02 7.23 0.92
C GLU A 161 15.75 8.13 -0.29
N LYS A 162 14.47 8.33 -0.63
CA LYS A 162 14.08 9.28 -1.68
C LYS A 162 14.52 10.71 -1.32
N ARG A 163 14.26 11.13 -0.08
CA ARG A 163 14.67 12.45 0.40
C ARG A 163 16.20 12.64 0.32
N LEU A 164 16.98 11.64 0.71
CA LEU A 164 18.45 11.68 0.59
C LEU A 164 18.90 11.84 -0.88
N LYS A 165 18.27 11.12 -1.82
CA LYS A 165 18.57 11.25 -3.25
C LYS A 165 18.23 12.66 -3.77
N GLU A 166 17.11 13.23 -3.34
CA GLU A 166 16.70 14.60 -3.70
C GLU A 166 17.70 15.65 -3.19
N ILE A 167 18.11 15.54 -1.92
CA ILE A 167 19.10 16.45 -1.33
C ILE A 167 20.44 16.33 -2.09
N GLN A 168 20.89 15.11 -2.41
CA GLN A 168 22.09 14.89 -3.19
C GLN A 168 22.01 15.51 -4.59
N ALA A 169 20.84 15.44 -5.25
CA ALA A 169 20.63 16.08 -6.54
C ALA A 169 20.69 17.61 -6.42
N GLN A 170 20.09 18.20 -5.38
CA GLN A 170 20.16 19.62 -5.11
C GLN A 170 21.60 20.10 -4.82
N LEU A 171 22.37 19.33 -4.04
CA LEU A 171 23.78 19.64 -3.75
C LEU A 171 24.65 19.70 -5.01
N LYS A 172 24.35 18.87 -6.03
CA LYS A 172 25.06 18.91 -7.31
C LYS A 172 24.76 20.17 -8.13
N THR A 173 23.64 20.83 -7.90
CA THR A 173 23.16 21.97 -8.70
C THR A 173 23.20 23.30 -7.95
N VAL A 174 23.51 23.30 -6.67
CA VAL A 174 23.47 24.50 -5.81
C VAL A 174 24.51 25.60 -6.22
N GLY A 175 25.54 25.20 -6.98
CA GLY A 175 26.55 26.15 -7.47
C GLY A 175 27.35 26.81 -6.35
N SER A 176 27.48 28.17 -6.39
CA SER A 176 28.26 28.96 -5.42
C SER A 176 27.43 29.51 -4.25
N ASP A 177 26.19 29.13 -4.11
CA ASP A 177 25.36 29.54 -2.96
C ASP A 177 25.79 28.79 -1.71
N MET A 178 26.69 29.36 -0.96
CA MET A 178 27.30 28.77 0.24
C MET A 178 26.26 28.56 1.37
N GLU A 179 25.30 29.48 1.49
CA GLU A 179 24.28 29.38 2.55
C GLU A 179 23.31 28.22 2.26
N ARG A 180 22.87 28.14 1.01
CA ARG A 180 22.00 27.01 0.58
C ARG A 180 22.74 25.67 0.66
N MET A 181 24.01 25.65 0.29
CA MET A 181 24.85 24.45 0.42
C MET A 181 24.95 23.98 1.86
N LYS A 182 25.19 24.90 2.81
CA LYS A 182 25.25 24.57 4.24
C LYS A 182 23.93 23.97 4.74
N GLN A 183 22.79 24.60 4.41
CA GLN A 183 21.47 24.09 4.77
C GLN A 183 21.23 22.67 4.25
N LEU A 184 21.57 22.41 2.98
CA LEU A 184 21.42 21.08 2.37
C LEU A 184 22.33 20.02 3.03
N LEU A 185 23.53 20.38 3.44
CA LEU A 185 24.45 19.48 4.15
C LEU A 185 23.95 19.15 5.56
N GLU A 186 23.37 20.13 6.26
CA GLU A 186 22.75 19.89 7.56
C GLU A 186 21.53 18.98 7.41
N GLU A 187 20.65 19.26 6.46
CA GLU A 187 19.49 18.43 6.17
C GLU A 187 19.88 16.99 5.77
N PHE A 188 20.92 16.85 4.94
CA PHE A 188 21.44 15.56 4.54
C PHE A 188 21.91 14.73 5.74
N ARG A 189 22.71 15.37 6.62
CA ARG A 189 23.20 14.71 7.85
C ARG A 189 22.04 14.26 8.75
N ASP A 190 21.06 15.13 8.99
CA ASP A 190 19.96 14.82 9.88
C ASP A 190 19.06 13.72 9.29
N THR A 191 18.83 13.75 7.97
CA THR A 191 18.11 12.69 7.26
C THR A 191 18.88 11.35 7.30
N GLN A 192 20.22 11.36 7.20
CA GLN A 192 21.03 10.15 7.38
C GLN A 192 20.91 9.56 8.79
N GLN A 193 20.85 10.39 9.82
CA GLN A 193 20.67 9.91 11.20
C GLN A 193 19.32 9.20 11.36
N ILE A 194 18.25 9.74 10.77
CA ILE A 194 16.92 9.10 10.77
C ILE A 194 16.99 7.76 10.05
N ARG A 195 17.59 7.71 8.85
CA ARG A 195 17.77 6.47 8.10
C ARG A 195 18.51 5.39 8.93
N ASP A 196 19.59 5.77 9.60
CA ASP A 196 20.40 4.85 10.40
C ASP A 196 19.65 4.36 11.66
N ALA A 197 18.76 5.18 12.20
CA ALA A 197 17.87 4.77 13.30
C ALA A 197 16.82 3.75 12.84
N LEU A 198 16.17 3.99 11.68
CA LEU A 198 15.23 3.06 11.07
C LEU A 198 15.89 1.73 10.70
N ALA A 199 17.08 1.78 10.09
CA ALA A 199 17.84 0.57 9.73
C ALA A 199 18.18 -0.29 10.95
N ARG A 200 18.54 0.33 12.09
CA ARG A 200 18.77 -0.39 13.35
C ARG A 200 17.49 -1.02 13.89
N GLN A 201 16.36 -0.35 13.76
CA GLN A 201 15.07 -0.87 14.20
C GLN A 201 14.67 -2.09 13.35
N LEU A 202 14.78 -2.01 12.03
CA LEU A 202 14.55 -3.13 11.11
C LEU A 202 15.51 -4.30 11.39
N GLY A 203 16.81 -4.03 11.66
CA GLY A 203 17.80 -5.05 11.98
C GLY A 203 17.58 -5.75 13.31
N ASN A 204 17.10 -5.05 14.33
CA ASN A 204 16.81 -5.64 15.64
C ASN A 204 15.59 -6.56 15.65
N ASP A 205 14.63 -6.31 14.75
CA ASP A 205 13.42 -7.13 14.62
C ASP A 205 13.69 -8.47 13.90
N VAL A 206 14.79 -8.57 13.14
CA VAL A 206 15.20 -9.82 12.44
C VAL A 206 15.89 -10.80 13.39
N ILE A 207 16.39 -10.34 14.55
CA ILE A 207 17.23 -11.15 15.49
C ILE A 207 16.41 -11.67 16.69
N ARG A 208 15.14 -11.35 16.77
CA ARG A 208 14.22 -11.87 17.80
C ARG A 208 13.24 -12.85 17.18
#